data_cf30a62c48d1c1566c315bdf923ab186
#
_entry.id   cf30a62c48d1c1566c315bdf923ab186
#
_cell.length_a   1.000
_cell.length_b   1.000
_cell.length_c   1.000
_cell.angle_alpha   90.00
_cell.angle_beta   90.00
_cell.angle_gamma   90.00
#
_symmetry.space_group_name_H-M   'P 1'
#
loop_
_entity.id
_entity.type
_entity.pdbx_description
1 polymer ?
#
loop_
_entity_poly.entity_id
_entity_poly.type
_entity_poly.pdbx_seq_one_letter_code
_entity_poly.pdbx_strand_id
1 'polypeptide(L)'
;YGEAPVVAKTDLFHALPDLAQPQESVTPQAMERMGQSYGYMLYSAVLESSLELNSLKLFKAADRAIAFIDKQRAMTAYDRELEVRHEVGPFHGKNMHLDILVENMGRVNYGPYLNWQRKGIDGCVMINDRFAQHNWKQYALPMTNLDQLNFEAGYEEGLPAFYQVEFNVDEPADTFLDMTGWGKGFVVVNAFNLGRFWEEGPQRRLYLPGALLKPGKNELLIFETEGKHKATVILCDTPDLGDE
;
A
#
# COMPACT_ATOMS: atom_id res chain seq x y z
N TYR A 1 -19.24 -9.55 -16.85
CA TYR A 1 -18.42 -10.76 -17.10
C TYR A 1 -18.50 -11.74 -15.94
N GLY A 2 -19.08 -11.36 -14.80
CA GLY A 2 -19.26 -12.24 -13.67
C GLY A 2 -18.04 -12.32 -12.75
N GLU A 3 -17.81 -13.50 -12.15
CA GLU A 3 -16.72 -13.71 -11.18
C GLU A 3 -15.42 -14.07 -11.88
N ALA A 4 -14.34 -13.40 -11.49
CA ALA A 4 -12.99 -13.66 -11.94
C ALA A 4 -12.14 -14.18 -10.74
N PRO A 5 -11.54 -15.37 -10.82
CA PRO A 5 -10.81 -15.97 -9.71
C PRO A 5 -9.44 -15.32 -9.49
N VAL A 6 -9.03 -15.23 -8.23
CA VAL A 6 -7.63 -15.01 -7.86
C VAL A 6 -6.85 -16.29 -8.14
N VAL A 7 -5.86 -16.21 -9.02
CA VAL A 7 -5.07 -17.37 -9.45
C VAL A 7 -3.71 -17.46 -8.77
N ALA A 8 -3.16 -16.33 -8.30
CA ALA A 8 -1.90 -16.28 -7.59
C ALA A 8 -1.87 -15.10 -6.61
N LYS A 9 -1.02 -15.18 -5.59
CA LYS A 9 -0.84 -14.12 -4.59
C LYS A 9 0.55 -14.14 -3.98
N THR A 10 1.07 -12.95 -3.63
CA THR A 10 2.32 -12.80 -2.88
C THR A 10 2.22 -11.55 -2.00
N ASP A 11 2.75 -11.59 -0.77
CA ASP A 11 2.75 -10.41 0.07
C ASP A 11 3.88 -9.44 -0.28
N LEU A 12 3.75 -8.20 0.16
CA LEU A 12 4.70 -7.13 -0.13
C LEU A 12 6.12 -7.46 0.33
N PHE A 13 6.29 -8.09 1.49
CA PHE A 13 7.62 -8.35 2.05
C PHE A 13 8.36 -9.45 1.25
N HIS A 14 7.65 -10.45 0.78
CA HIS A 14 8.21 -11.46 -0.13
C HIS A 14 8.47 -10.90 -1.54
N ALA A 15 7.64 -9.96 -2.00
CA ALA A 15 7.77 -9.31 -3.30
C ALA A 15 8.82 -8.18 -3.33
N LEU A 16 9.31 -7.71 -2.18
CA LEU A 16 10.22 -6.58 -2.09
C LEU A 16 11.48 -6.70 -2.99
N PRO A 17 12.16 -7.85 -3.05
CA PRO A 17 13.34 -8.00 -3.90
C PRO A 17 13.08 -7.77 -5.39
N ASP A 18 11.86 -8.03 -5.86
CA ASP A 18 11.44 -7.82 -7.25
C ASP A 18 11.08 -6.35 -7.51
N LEU A 19 10.64 -5.63 -6.47
CA LEU A 19 10.10 -4.28 -6.58
C LEU A 19 11.13 -3.18 -6.40
N ALA A 20 12.05 -3.33 -5.43
CA ALA A 20 12.98 -2.27 -5.07
C ALA A 20 14.25 -2.79 -4.37
N GLN A 21 15.34 -2.03 -4.54
CA GLN A 21 16.53 -2.18 -3.72
C GLN A 21 16.50 -1.19 -2.57
N PRO A 22 16.91 -1.57 -1.36
CA PRO A 22 16.93 -0.66 -0.22
C PRO A 22 17.99 0.44 -0.38
N GLN A 23 17.64 1.64 0.06
CA GLN A 23 18.59 2.71 0.31
C GLN A 23 18.70 2.92 1.83
N GLU A 24 19.93 3.00 2.32
CA GLU A 24 20.19 3.15 3.75
C GLU A 24 20.44 4.61 4.10
N SER A 25 19.88 5.05 5.23
CA SER A 25 20.17 6.35 5.82
C SER A 25 19.94 6.35 7.32
N VAL A 26 20.58 7.29 8.02
CA VAL A 26 20.45 7.43 9.47
C VAL A 26 19.03 7.87 9.85
N THR A 27 18.42 8.75 9.07
CA THR A 27 17.05 9.27 9.29
C THR A 27 16.15 8.91 8.12
N PRO A 28 14.83 8.78 8.32
CA PRO A 28 13.91 8.61 7.20
C PRO A 28 14.06 9.74 6.18
N GLN A 29 13.83 9.44 4.93
CA GLN A 29 13.88 10.42 3.84
C GLN A 29 12.51 10.50 3.17
N ALA A 30 12.08 11.72 2.84
CA ALA A 30 10.88 11.95 2.05
C ALA A 30 10.99 11.31 0.65
N MET A 31 9.86 10.97 0.05
CA MET A 31 9.78 10.40 -1.30
C MET A 31 10.54 11.25 -2.33
N GLU A 32 10.42 12.57 -2.25
CA GLU A 32 11.07 13.50 -3.18
C GLU A 32 12.60 13.44 -3.12
N ARG A 33 13.17 13.14 -1.94
CA ARG A 33 14.62 12.94 -1.79
C ARG A 33 15.09 11.60 -2.34
N MET A 34 14.16 10.65 -2.44
CA MET A 34 14.39 9.32 -3.04
C MET A 34 14.12 9.31 -4.55
N GLY A 35 13.81 10.48 -5.15
CA GLY A 35 13.48 10.60 -6.56
C GLY A 35 12.09 10.08 -6.93
N GLN A 36 11.20 9.91 -5.96
CA GLN A 36 9.86 9.37 -6.15
C GLN A 36 8.81 10.46 -5.94
N SER A 37 7.81 10.53 -6.81
CA SER A 37 6.74 11.53 -6.76
C SER A 37 5.35 10.98 -6.49
N TYR A 38 5.16 9.66 -6.55
CA TYR A 38 3.88 8.95 -6.35
C TYR A 38 4.13 7.55 -5.81
N GLY A 39 3.06 6.81 -5.48
CA GLY A 39 3.12 5.42 -5.03
C GLY A 39 3.33 5.29 -3.52
N TYR A 40 4.12 4.32 -3.13
CA TYR A 40 4.36 3.95 -1.74
C TYR A 40 5.83 4.02 -1.40
N MET A 41 6.12 4.13 -0.10
CA MET A 41 7.46 3.87 0.45
C MET A 41 7.36 2.93 1.62
N LEU A 42 8.27 1.97 1.69
CA LEU A 42 8.46 1.16 2.89
C LEU A 42 9.72 1.61 3.61
N TYR A 43 9.57 1.94 4.89
CA TYR A 43 10.65 2.25 5.82
C TYR A 43 10.81 1.09 6.77
N SER A 44 12.00 0.50 6.83
CA SER A 44 12.30 -0.65 7.67
C SER A 44 13.47 -0.35 8.59
N ALA A 45 13.34 -0.67 9.87
CA ALA A 45 14.39 -0.51 10.86
C ALA A 45 14.36 -1.64 11.87
N VAL A 46 15.51 -1.90 12.49
CA VAL A 46 15.62 -2.83 13.63
C VAL A 46 15.67 -2.03 14.92
N LEU A 47 14.77 -2.36 15.84
CA LEU A 47 14.76 -1.80 17.19
C LEU A 47 15.78 -2.57 18.04
N GLU A 48 17.01 -2.05 18.10
CA GLU A 48 18.15 -2.73 18.75
C GLU A 48 18.04 -2.82 20.29
N SER A 49 17.09 -2.10 20.88
CA SER A 49 16.91 -2.09 22.33
C SER A 49 16.04 -3.25 22.80
N SER A 50 16.30 -3.72 24.01
CA SER A 50 15.41 -4.65 24.73
C SER A 50 14.25 -3.91 25.42
N LEU A 51 13.95 -2.69 25.02
CA LEU A 51 12.87 -1.91 25.59
C LEU A 51 11.52 -2.43 25.08
N GLU A 52 10.56 -2.42 25.97
CA GLU A 52 9.17 -2.60 25.61
C GLU A 52 8.73 -1.47 24.67
N LEU A 53 8.18 -1.81 23.52
CA LEU A 53 7.60 -0.84 22.60
C LEU A 53 6.13 -0.64 22.93
N ASN A 54 5.76 0.56 23.35
CA ASN A 54 4.39 0.90 23.71
C ASN A 54 3.77 1.91 22.76
N SER A 55 4.54 2.85 22.22
CA SER A 55 3.99 3.89 21.36
C SER A 55 4.91 4.29 20.22
N LEU A 56 4.27 4.72 19.13
CA LEU A 56 4.90 5.32 17.97
C LEU A 56 4.31 6.71 17.71
N LYS A 57 5.14 7.62 17.21
CA LYS A 57 4.73 8.91 16.68
C LYS A 57 5.56 9.25 15.45
N LEU A 58 4.91 9.60 14.36
CA LEU A 58 5.54 9.98 13.10
C LEU A 58 5.52 11.50 12.95
N PHE A 59 6.67 12.11 12.79
CA PHE A 59 6.78 13.55 12.56
C PHE A 59 6.98 13.83 11.08
N LYS A 60 6.23 14.82 10.55
CA LYS A 60 6.26 15.23 9.15
C LYS A 60 6.09 14.05 8.20
N ALA A 61 5.12 13.19 8.50
CA ALA A 61 4.73 12.09 7.65
C ALA A 61 3.48 12.46 6.84
N ALA A 62 3.38 11.98 5.62
CA ALA A 62 2.22 12.15 4.73
C ALA A 62 2.22 11.08 3.63
N ASP A 63 1.04 10.56 3.27
CA ASP A 63 -0.33 10.96 3.72
C ASP A 63 -0.98 9.90 4.63
N ARG A 64 -0.69 8.61 4.43
CA ARG A 64 -1.22 7.48 5.19
C ARG A 64 -0.11 6.49 5.50
N ALA A 65 -0.04 6.03 6.73
CA ALA A 65 0.95 5.08 7.18
C ALA A 65 0.33 3.86 7.84
N ILE A 66 0.91 2.69 7.57
CA ILE A 66 0.63 1.45 8.26
C ILE A 66 1.95 0.98 8.87
N ALA A 67 2.00 0.80 10.19
CA ALA A 67 3.17 0.27 10.88
C ALA A 67 2.95 -1.19 11.27
N PHE A 68 4.02 -1.96 11.11
CA PHE A 68 4.09 -3.37 11.49
C PHE A 68 5.27 -3.57 12.45
N ILE A 69 5.07 -4.39 13.46
CA ILE A 69 6.10 -4.85 14.37
C ILE A 69 6.22 -6.36 14.19
N ASP A 70 7.38 -6.84 13.74
CA ASP A 70 7.59 -8.24 13.36
C ASP A 70 6.43 -8.78 12.49
N LYS A 71 6.05 -8.01 11.47
CA LYS A 71 4.93 -8.24 10.55
C LYS A 71 3.53 -8.20 11.17
N GLN A 72 3.38 -7.97 12.47
CA GLN A 72 2.07 -7.73 13.07
C GLN A 72 1.67 -6.27 12.90
N ARG A 73 0.49 -6.03 12.36
CA ARG A 73 -0.05 -4.67 12.21
C ARG A 73 -0.23 -4.02 13.59
N ALA A 74 0.45 -2.92 13.81
CA ALA A 74 0.46 -2.20 15.07
C ALA A 74 -0.30 -0.86 15.00
N MET A 75 -0.30 -0.21 13.83
CA MET A 75 -0.88 1.12 13.66
C MET A 75 -1.34 1.31 12.21
N THR A 76 -2.44 2.02 12.05
CA THR A 76 -2.84 2.66 10.79
C THR A 76 -3.24 4.09 11.12
N ALA A 77 -2.67 5.06 10.41
CA ALA A 77 -2.93 6.47 10.62
C ALA A 77 -2.99 7.23 9.31
N TYR A 78 -3.78 8.29 9.27
CA TYR A 78 -4.06 9.08 8.09
C TYR A 78 -4.11 10.57 8.42
N ASP A 79 -3.54 11.40 7.53
CA ASP A 79 -3.55 12.87 7.61
C ASP A 79 -3.02 13.39 8.97
N ARG A 80 -3.85 14.12 9.72
CA ARG A 80 -3.46 14.73 11.00
C ARG A 80 -3.19 13.72 12.11
N GLU A 81 -3.73 12.53 12.00
CA GLU A 81 -3.48 11.44 12.94
C GLU A 81 -2.05 10.93 12.91
N LEU A 82 -1.31 11.17 11.82
CA LEU A 82 0.08 10.73 11.71
C LEU A 82 0.99 11.33 12.78
N GLU A 83 0.75 12.58 13.19
CA GLU A 83 1.59 13.31 14.14
C GLU A 83 1.10 13.21 15.61
N VAL A 84 0.08 12.40 15.90
CA VAL A 84 -0.29 12.10 17.29
C VAL A 84 0.46 10.87 17.78
N ARG A 85 0.48 10.68 19.08
CA ARG A 85 0.99 9.47 19.71
C ARG A 85 0.02 8.31 19.50
N HIS A 86 0.50 7.21 18.98
CA HIS A 86 -0.25 5.97 18.83
C HIS A 86 0.22 4.94 19.85
N GLU A 87 -0.70 4.44 20.65
CA GLU A 87 -0.45 3.29 21.52
C GLU A 87 -0.50 2.03 20.64
N VAL A 88 0.64 1.37 20.52
CA VAL A 88 0.80 0.21 19.61
C VAL A 88 1.05 -1.10 20.36
N GLY A 89 1.54 -1.03 21.61
CA GLY A 89 2.02 -2.17 22.37
C GLY A 89 1.15 -2.60 23.53
N PRO A 90 1.75 -3.43 24.42
CA PRO A 90 3.19 -3.69 24.52
C PRO A 90 3.71 -4.76 23.55
N PHE A 91 4.80 -4.45 22.86
CA PHE A 91 5.63 -5.43 22.15
C PHE A 91 6.95 -5.63 22.90
N HIS A 92 7.37 -6.87 23.05
CA HIS A 92 8.57 -7.24 23.77
C HIS A 92 9.49 -8.07 22.87
N GLY A 93 10.73 -7.71 22.80
CA GLY A 93 11.72 -8.47 22.03
C GLY A 93 13.06 -7.79 21.92
N LYS A 94 14.04 -8.52 21.43
CA LYS A 94 15.32 -7.98 20.98
C LYS A 94 15.29 -7.94 19.46
N ASN A 95 15.80 -6.86 18.89
CA ASN A 95 15.89 -6.70 17.44
C ASN A 95 14.54 -6.85 16.71
N MET A 96 13.47 -6.33 17.31
CA MET A 96 12.18 -6.28 16.65
C MET A 96 12.28 -5.47 15.35
N HIS A 97 11.62 -5.94 14.30
CA HIS A 97 11.53 -5.23 13.04
C HIS A 97 10.35 -4.25 13.07
N LEU A 98 10.65 -2.98 12.82
CA LEU A 98 9.65 -1.95 12.60
C LEU A 98 9.60 -1.65 11.10
N ASP A 99 8.47 -1.92 10.48
CA ASP A 99 8.21 -1.63 9.09
C ASP A 99 7.05 -0.64 8.98
N ILE A 100 7.23 0.44 8.21
CA ILE A 100 6.21 1.48 8.02
C ILE A 100 5.97 1.66 6.53
N LEU A 101 4.81 1.20 6.05
CA LEU A 101 4.36 1.45 4.68
C LEU A 101 3.64 2.79 4.62
N VAL A 102 4.18 3.73 3.85
CA VAL A 102 3.58 5.05 3.66
C VAL A 102 3.05 5.20 2.24
N GLU A 103 1.80 5.61 2.13
CA GLU A 103 1.12 5.89 0.87
C GLU A 103 1.08 7.40 0.60
N ASN A 104 1.43 7.79 -0.61
CA ASN A 104 1.16 9.10 -1.16
C ASN A 104 -0.25 9.12 -1.75
N MET A 105 -1.19 9.78 -1.09
CA MET A 105 -2.59 9.83 -1.51
C MET A 105 -2.89 10.94 -2.52
N GLY A 106 -1.89 11.70 -2.90
CA GLY A 106 -2.00 12.78 -3.88
C GLY A 106 -1.39 14.08 -3.38
N ARG A 107 -1.47 15.11 -4.22
CA ARG A 107 -0.94 16.44 -3.92
C ARG A 107 -2.01 17.49 -4.18
N VAL A 108 -2.03 18.56 -3.38
CA VAL A 108 -2.89 19.69 -3.69
C VAL A 108 -2.47 20.32 -5.01
N ASN A 109 -3.45 20.79 -5.77
CA ASN A 109 -3.24 21.44 -7.07
C ASN A 109 -3.31 22.97 -6.97
N TYR A 110 -3.57 23.52 -5.78
CA TYR A 110 -3.73 24.94 -5.53
C TYR A 110 -3.30 25.32 -4.10
N GLY A 111 -2.74 26.52 -3.96
CA GLY A 111 -2.40 27.12 -2.68
C GLY A 111 -0.94 27.51 -2.52
N PRO A 112 -0.60 28.31 -1.47
CA PRO A 112 0.74 28.86 -1.28
C PRO A 112 1.80 27.81 -0.89
N TYR A 113 1.39 26.62 -0.48
CA TYR A 113 2.28 25.57 0.02
C TYR A 113 2.53 24.42 -0.96
N LEU A 114 2.23 24.59 -2.25
CA LEU A 114 2.42 23.55 -3.28
C LEU A 114 3.82 22.95 -3.27
N ASN A 115 4.85 23.79 -3.13
CA ASN A 115 6.24 23.35 -3.15
C ASN A 115 6.73 22.72 -1.83
N TRP A 116 5.91 22.75 -0.80
CA TRP A 116 6.29 22.33 0.56
C TRP A 116 5.74 20.95 0.93
N GLN A 117 4.95 20.36 0.05
CA GLN A 117 4.39 19.04 0.28
C GLN A 117 5.45 17.97 0.08
N ARG A 118 5.98 17.47 1.18
CA ARG A 118 6.81 16.28 1.22
C ARG A 118 5.93 15.06 1.52
N LYS A 119 6.18 13.95 0.83
CA LYS A 119 5.49 12.67 1.02
C LYS A 119 6.45 11.65 1.63
N GLY A 120 5.89 10.61 2.22
CA GLY A 120 6.70 9.72 3.03
C GLY A 120 6.94 10.30 4.43
N ILE A 121 8.13 10.09 4.99
CA ILE A 121 8.53 10.61 6.32
C ILE A 121 9.69 11.59 6.11
N ASP A 122 9.43 12.89 6.27
CA ASP A 122 10.45 13.96 6.17
C ASP A 122 11.00 14.42 7.54
N GLY A 123 10.58 13.76 8.60
CA GLY A 123 10.97 14.06 9.98
C GLY A 123 11.63 12.88 10.67
N CYS A 124 10.98 12.39 11.71
CA CYS A 124 11.45 11.23 12.46
C CYS A 124 10.30 10.35 12.95
N VAL A 125 10.65 9.14 13.37
CA VAL A 125 9.76 8.22 14.07
C VAL A 125 10.22 8.13 15.52
N MET A 126 9.36 8.60 16.43
CA MET A 126 9.62 8.57 17.87
C MET A 126 9.11 7.26 18.47
N ILE A 127 9.95 6.66 19.27
CA ILE A 127 9.66 5.45 20.05
C ILE A 127 9.40 5.85 21.51
N ASN A 128 8.23 5.48 22.03
CA ASN A 128 7.82 5.72 23.43
C ASN A 128 7.97 7.18 23.89
N ASP A 129 7.89 8.16 22.99
CA ASP A 129 8.18 9.59 23.22
C ASP A 129 9.57 9.88 23.86
N ARG A 130 10.51 8.95 23.70
CA ARG A 130 11.83 9.06 24.36
C ARG A 130 12.96 9.32 23.39
N PHE A 131 12.97 8.60 22.25
CA PHE A 131 14.06 8.72 21.27
C PHE A 131 13.56 8.51 19.86
N ALA A 132 14.24 9.11 18.89
CA ALA A 132 14.01 8.89 17.49
C ALA A 132 14.70 7.60 17.02
N GLN A 133 13.99 6.80 16.22
CA GLN A 133 14.60 5.64 15.58
C GLN A 133 15.53 6.09 14.46
N HIS A 134 16.70 5.46 14.41
CA HIS A 134 17.74 5.67 13.42
C HIS A 134 18.04 4.41 12.62
N ASN A 135 18.86 4.54 11.59
CA ASN A 135 19.32 3.46 10.71
C ASN A 135 18.18 2.73 9.97
N TRP A 136 17.71 3.43 8.95
CA TRP A 136 16.59 2.98 8.13
C TRP A 136 17.06 2.36 6.80
N LYS A 137 16.44 1.26 6.41
CA LYS A 137 16.37 0.77 5.04
C LYS A 137 15.07 1.28 4.42
N GLN A 138 15.17 1.91 3.27
CA GLN A 138 14.03 2.57 2.63
C GLN A 138 13.87 2.07 1.21
N TYR A 139 12.67 1.66 0.87
CA TYR A 139 12.31 1.10 -0.42
C TYR A 139 11.35 2.04 -1.13
N ALA A 140 11.82 2.63 -2.23
CA ALA A 140 10.98 3.40 -3.14
C ALA A 140 10.09 2.44 -3.94
N LEU A 141 8.78 2.58 -3.84
CA LEU A 141 7.79 1.69 -4.44
C LEU A 141 6.84 2.47 -5.38
N PRO A 142 7.35 2.94 -6.54
CA PRO A 142 6.51 3.60 -7.53
C PRO A 142 5.54 2.64 -8.24
N MET A 143 5.71 1.33 -8.03
CA MET A 143 4.86 0.27 -8.62
C MET A 143 4.87 0.28 -10.16
N THR A 144 6.04 0.50 -10.75
CA THR A 144 6.24 0.56 -12.23
C THR A 144 6.76 -0.73 -12.84
N ASN A 145 7.22 -1.67 -12.02
CA ASN A 145 7.85 -2.95 -12.42
C ASN A 145 7.07 -4.17 -11.91
N LEU A 146 5.76 -4.07 -11.94
CA LEU A 146 4.85 -5.11 -11.43
C LEU A 146 4.87 -6.40 -12.25
N ASP A 147 5.37 -6.33 -13.48
CA ASP A 147 5.62 -7.48 -14.37
C ASP A 147 6.74 -8.40 -13.88
N GLN A 148 7.56 -7.94 -12.92
CA GLN A 148 8.66 -8.70 -12.33
C GLN A 148 8.26 -9.49 -11.09
N LEU A 149 7.01 -9.36 -10.61
CA LEU A 149 6.54 -10.03 -9.40
C LEU A 149 6.63 -11.56 -9.50
N ASN A 150 7.30 -12.15 -8.51
CA ASN A 150 7.35 -13.59 -8.34
C ASN A 150 6.27 -14.05 -7.35
N PHE A 151 5.19 -14.61 -7.84
CA PHE A 151 4.09 -15.13 -7.03
C PHE A 151 4.42 -16.42 -6.26
N GLU A 152 5.55 -17.06 -6.56
CA GLU A 152 6.06 -18.22 -5.82
C GLU A 152 6.97 -17.82 -4.64
N ALA A 153 7.24 -16.52 -4.45
CA ALA A 153 8.14 -16.03 -3.40
C ALA A 153 7.60 -16.26 -1.99
N GLY A 154 6.27 -16.25 -1.81
CA GLY A 154 5.60 -16.50 -0.54
C GLY A 154 4.42 -15.57 -0.29
N TYR A 155 3.59 -15.95 0.68
CA TYR A 155 2.43 -15.18 1.09
C TYR A 155 2.12 -15.43 2.57
N GLU A 156 1.95 -14.35 3.32
CA GLU A 156 1.50 -14.35 4.70
C GLU A 156 0.20 -13.53 4.81
N GLU A 157 -0.84 -14.16 5.37
CA GLU A 157 -2.17 -13.53 5.48
C GLU A 157 -2.15 -12.31 6.42
N GLY A 158 -2.94 -11.29 6.08
CA GLY A 158 -3.05 -10.06 6.88
C GLY A 158 -2.01 -8.99 6.54
N LEU A 159 -1.03 -9.29 5.69
CA LEU A 159 -0.06 -8.33 5.18
C LEU A 159 -0.55 -7.64 3.89
N PRO A 160 -0.01 -6.45 3.55
CA PRO A 160 -0.17 -5.88 2.22
C PRO A 160 0.27 -6.89 1.15
N ALA A 161 -0.53 -7.10 0.11
CA ALA A 161 -0.26 -8.16 -0.84
C ALA A 161 -0.72 -7.85 -2.26
N PHE A 162 -0.14 -8.58 -3.21
CA PHE A 162 -0.51 -8.57 -4.62
C PHE A 162 -1.32 -9.82 -4.93
N TYR A 163 -2.39 -9.63 -5.70
CA TYR A 163 -3.30 -10.68 -6.14
C TYR A 163 -3.44 -10.64 -7.64
N GLN A 164 -3.13 -11.74 -8.30
CA GLN A 164 -3.32 -11.92 -9.74
C GLN A 164 -4.69 -12.55 -9.98
N VAL A 165 -5.45 -11.93 -10.86
CA VAL A 165 -6.80 -12.37 -11.25
C VAL A 165 -6.82 -12.57 -12.76
N GLU A 166 -7.39 -13.67 -13.23
CA GLU A 166 -7.51 -13.97 -14.65
C GLU A 166 -8.96 -14.19 -15.03
N PHE A 167 -9.36 -13.68 -16.19
CA PHE A 167 -10.69 -13.87 -16.73
C PHE A 167 -10.68 -13.80 -18.26
N ASN A 168 -11.70 -14.40 -18.86
CA ASN A 168 -11.87 -14.39 -20.31
C ASN A 168 -13.02 -13.46 -20.73
N VAL A 169 -12.82 -12.77 -21.85
CA VAL A 169 -13.77 -11.84 -22.45
C VAL A 169 -13.99 -12.27 -23.89
N ASP A 170 -15.24 -12.53 -24.28
CA ASP A 170 -15.57 -12.83 -25.66
C ASP A 170 -15.64 -11.53 -26.49
N GLU A 171 -16.44 -10.58 -26.03
CA GLU A 171 -16.58 -9.25 -26.61
C GLU A 171 -16.23 -8.17 -25.57
N PRO A 172 -15.16 -7.38 -25.78
CA PRO A 172 -14.81 -6.27 -24.92
C PRO A 172 -15.92 -5.23 -24.83
N ALA A 173 -16.37 -4.93 -23.63
CA ALA A 173 -17.36 -3.90 -23.33
C ALA A 173 -17.04 -3.25 -21.98
N ASP A 174 -17.60 -2.07 -21.76
CA ASP A 174 -17.48 -1.37 -20.49
C ASP A 174 -18.05 -2.22 -19.35
N THR A 175 -17.35 -2.22 -18.23
CA THR A 175 -17.74 -2.98 -17.03
C THR A 175 -17.25 -2.24 -15.78
N PHE A 176 -17.59 -2.77 -14.62
CA PHE A 176 -17.13 -2.26 -13.33
C PHE A 176 -16.53 -3.39 -12.50
N LEU A 177 -15.43 -3.13 -11.81
CA LEU A 177 -14.84 -4.03 -10.82
C LEU A 177 -15.46 -3.73 -9.46
N ASP A 178 -16.17 -4.68 -8.91
CA ASP A 178 -16.71 -4.59 -7.55
C ASP A 178 -15.63 -4.92 -6.54
N MET A 179 -15.16 -3.88 -5.83
CA MET A 179 -14.11 -3.99 -4.82
C MET A 179 -14.66 -4.18 -3.40
N THR A 180 -15.93 -4.50 -3.26
CA THR A 180 -16.56 -4.78 -1.96
C THR A 180 -15.87 -5.95 -1.25
N GLY A 181 -15.36 -5.69 -0.05
CA GLY A 181 -14.61 -6.66 0.78
C GLY A 181 -13.12 -6.71 0.49
N TRP A 182 -12.63 -5.90 -0.46
CA TRP A 182 -11.24 -5.48 -0.56
C TRP A 182 -11.08 -4.19 0.23
N GLY A 183 -9.97 -4.02 0.96
CA GLY A 183 -9.81 -2.87 1.85
C GLY A 183 -9.41 -1.60 1.11
N LYS A 184 -8.13 -1.47 0.79
CA LYS A 184 -7.57 -0.30 0.12
C LYS A 184 -6.40 -0.68 -0.77
N GLY A 185 -6.27 -0.02 -1.91
CA GLY A 185 -5.15 -0.27 -2.81
C GLY A 185 -5.35 0.28 -4.21
N PHE A 186 -4.82 -0.41 -5.21
CA PHE A 186 -5.01 -0.07 -6.62
C PHE A 186 -5.15 -1.32 -7.48
N VAL A 187 -5.70 -1.14 -8.67
CA VAL A 187 -5.87 -2.20 -9.67
C VAL A 187 -5.13 -1.84 -10.95
N VAL A 188 -4.40 -2.80 -11.50
CA VAL A 188 -3.82 -2.74 -12.84
C VAL A 188 -4.53 -3.73 -13.74
N VAL A 189 -4.92 -3.31 -14.94
CA VAL A 189 -5.60 -4.12 -15.95
C VAL A 189 -4.73 -4.19 -17.19
N ASN A 190 -4.30 -5.38 -17.60
CA ASN A 190 -3.46 -5.55 -18.80
C ASN A 190 -2.30 -4.53 -18.87
N ALA A 191 -1.57 -4.35 -17.76
CA ALA A 191 -0.49 -3.37 -17.55
C ALA A 191 -0.92 -1.88 -17.48
N PHE A 192 -2.21 -1.57 -17.52
CA PHE A 192 -2.73 -0.21 -17.32
C PHE A 192 -3.20 -0.01 -15.89
N ASN A 193 -2.67 0.99 -15.19
CA ASN A 193 -3.13 1.33 -13.84
C ASN A 193 -4.53 1.96 -13.91
N LEU A 194 -5.55 1.18 -13.52
CA LEU A 194 -6.94 1.60 -13.57
C LEU A 194 -7.27 2.65 -12.50
N GLY A 195 -6.62 2.59 -11.35
CA GLY A 195 -6.86 3.51 -10.26
C GLY A 195 -6.93 2.83 -8.90
N ARG A 196 -7.29 3.62 -7.91
CA ARG A 196 -7.36 3.21 -6.50
C ARG A 196 -8.76 2.81 -6.11
N PHE A 197 -8.84 1.92 -5.13
CA PHE A 197 -10.05 1.61 -4.39
C PHE A 197 -9.83 1.82 -2.90
N TRP A 198 -10.92 2.08 -2.17
CA TRP A 198 -10.94 2.19 -0.72
C TRP A 198 -12.33 1.84 -0.19
N GLU A 199 -12.39 0.94 0.80
CA GLU A 199 -13.66 0.49 1.38
C GLU A 199 -14.47 1.60 2.06
N GLU A 200 -13.83 2.70 2.48
CA GLU A 200 -14.50 3.87 3.02
C GLU A 200 -15.27 4.66 1.94
N GLY A 201 -15.08 4.31 0.68
CA GLY A 201 -15.78 4.94 -0.43
C GLY A 201 -15.34 6.38 -0.74
N PRO A 202 -16.19 7.18 -1.42
CA PRO A 202 -17.57 6.82 -1.82
C PRO A 202 -17.65 5.78 -2.93
N GLN A 203 -16.64 5.68 -3.79
CA GLN A 203 -16.63 4.79 -4.95
C GLN A 203 -16.30 3.36 -4.53
N ARG A 204 -17.27 2.45 -4.66
CA ARG A 204 -17.12 1.02 -4.35
C ARG A 204 -16.81 0.16 -5.55
N ARG A 205 -17.12 0.65 -6.76
CA ARG A 205 -16.84 -0.03 -8.03
C ARG A 205 -15.97 0.84 -8.92
N LEU A 206 -14.92 0.24 -9.46
CA LEU A 206 -14.02 0.90 -10.40
C LEU A 206 -14.54 0.71 -11.83
N TYR A 207 -14.74 1.79 -12.55
CA TYR A 207 -15.06 1.72 -13.98
C TYR A 207 -13.89 1.15 -14.77
N LEU A 208 -14.16 0.13 -15.57
CA LEU A 208 -13.20 -0.52 -16.47
C LEU A 208 -13.68 -0.35 -17.92
N PRO A 209 -13.03 0.56 -18.66
CA PRO A 209 -13.35 0.75 -20.08
C PRO A 209 -13.10 -0.51 -20.91
N GLY A 210 -14.03 -0.85 -21.79
CA GLY A 210 -13.88 -1.98 -22.72
C GLY A 210 -12.64 -1.87 -23.61
N ALA A 211 -12.17 -0.65 -23.89
CA ALA A 211 -10.95 -0.41 -24.65
C ALA A 211 -9.66 -0.93 -23.96
N LEU A 212 -9.68 -1.18 -22.65
CA LEU A 212 -8.57 -1.81 -21.91
C LEU A 212 -8.63 -3.33 -21.94
N LEU A 213 -9.74 -3.89 -22.39
CA LEU A 213 -9.95 -5.33 -22.52
C LEU A 213 -9.61 -5.81 -23.92
N LYS A 214 -9.29 -7.08 -24.02
CA LYS A 214 -9.05 -7.77 -25.29
C LYS A 214 -9.89 -9.05 -25.35
N PRO A 215 -10.30 -9.50 -26.55
CA PRO A 215 -10.89 -10.84 -26.69
C PRO A 215 -9.95 -11.92 -26.14
N GLY A 216 -10.50 -12.90 -25.44
CA GLY A 216 -9.76 -13.95 -24.76
C GLY A 216 -9.28 -13.55 -23.38
N LYS A 217 -8.10 -13.99 -22.99
CA LYS A 217 -7.55 -13.86 -21.64
C LYS A 217 -7.17 -12.41 -21.32
N ASN A 218 -7.67 -11.92 -20.17
CA ASN A 218 -7.32 -10.66 -19.53
C ASN A 218 -6.81 -10.91 -18.12
N GLU A 219 -6.03 -9.97 -17.61
CA GLU A 219 -5.41 -10.04 -16.29
C GLU A 219 -5.69 -8.76 -15.50
N LEU A 220 -5.99 -8.95 -14.20
CA LEU A 220 -5.96 -7.89 -13.21
C LEU A 220 -4.84 -8.20 -12.21
N LEU A 221 -4.13 -7.16 -11.81
CA LEU A 221 -3.24 -7.19 -10.67
C LEU A 221 -3.76 -6.23 -9.63
N ILE A 222 -4.06 -6.73 -8.44
CA ILE A 222 -4.57 -5.95 -7.32
C ILE A 222 -3.47 -5.85 -6.27
N PHE A 223 -3.08 -4.64 -5.89
CA PHE A 223 -2.30 -4.41 -4.68
C PHE A 223 -3.26 -3.98 -3.58
N GLU A 224 -3.28 -4.69 -2.48
CA GLU A 224 -4.16 -4.48 -1.35
C GLU A 224 -3.35 -4.27 -0.07
N THR A 225 -3.66 -3.23 0.71
CA THR A 225 -2.83 -2.79 1.84
C THR A 225 -3.38 -3.14 3.22
N GLU A 226 -4.66 -3.51 3.31
CA GLU A 226 -5.33 -3.74 4.60
C GLU A 226 -5.25 -5.20 5.08
N GLY A 227 -4.64 -6.08 4.29
CA GLY A 227 -4.63 -7.51 4.58
C GLY A 227 -5.99 -8.19 4.37
N LYS A 228 -6.87 -7.55 3.58
CA LYS A 228 -8.19 -8.07 3.21
C LYS A 228 -8.13 -8.63 1.80
N HIS A 229 -8.80 -9.75 1.57
CA HIS A 229 -8.91 -10.30 0.23
C HIS A 229 -10.15 -11.16 0.06
N LYS A 230 -10.50 -11.40 -1.19
CA LYS A 230 -11.51 -12.39 -1.61
C LYS A 230 -10.90 -13.38 -2.60
N ALA A 231 -11.56 -14.52 -2.75
CA ALA A 231 -11.16 -15.52 -3.73
C ALA A 231 -11.45 -15.08 -5.17
N THR A 232 -12.35 -14.12 -5.35
CA THR A 232 -12.81 -13.64 -6.67
C THR A 232 -12.98 -12.12 -6.67
N VAL A 233 -12.94 -11.53 -7.86
CA VAL A 233 -13.42 -10.17 -8.16
C VAL A 233 -14.65 -10.28 -9.03
N ILE A 234 -15.66 -9.45 -8.78
CA ILE A 234 -16.88 -9.43 -9.58
C ILE A 234 -16.78 -8.33 -10.63
N LEU A 235 -17.04 -8.69 -11.89
CA LEU A 235 -17.18 -7.74 -12.99
C LEU A 235 -18.68 -7.60 -13.32
N CYS A 236 -19.22 -6.42 -13.06
CA CYS A 236 -20.66 -6.11 -13.20
C CYS A 236 -20.92 -4.96 -14.18
N ASP A 237 -22.17 -4.76 -14.53
CA ASP A 237 -22.61 -3.80 -15.54
C ASP A 237 -23.11 -2.47 -14.98
N THR A 238 -23.14 -2.33 -13.65
CA THR A 238 -23.68 -1.13 -12.99
C THR A 238 -22.65 -0.48 -12.07
N PRO A 239 -22.59 0.88 -12.02
CA PRO A 239 -21.78 1.60 -11.06
C PRO A 239 -22.30 1.43 -9.63
N ASP A 240 -21.42 1.65 -8.66
CA ASP A 240 -21.76 1.87 -7.26
C ASP A 240 -20.86 2.98 -6.71
N LEU A 241 -21.42 4.12 -6.41
CA LEU A 241 -20.74 5.31 -5.88
C LEU A 241 -20.92 5.46 -4.37
N GLY A 242 -21.47 4.45 -3.71
CA GLY A 242 -21.82 4.49 -2.30
C GLY A 242 -23.19 5.08 -2.04
N ASP A 243 -23.55 5.10 -0.76
CA ASP A 243 -24.81 5.70 -0.30
C ASP A 243 -24.69 7.23 -0.32
N GLU A 244 -25.79 7.96 -0.66
CA GLU A 244 -25.89 9.41 -0.58
C GLU A 244 -25.98 9.90 0.88
#